data_6bc121389cd7342b78715093c140994d
#
_entry.id   6bc121389cd7342b78715093c140994d
#
_cell.length_a   1.000
_cell.length_b   1.000
_cell.length_c   1.000
_cell.angle_alpha   90.00
_cell.angle_beta   90.00
_cell.angle_gamma   90.00
#
_symmetry.space_group_name_H-M   'P 1'
#
loop_
_entity.id
_entity.type
_entity.pdbx_description
1 polymer ?
#
loop_
_entity_poly.entity_id
_entity_poly.type
_entity_poly.pdbx_seq_one_letter_code
_entity_poly.pdbx_strand_id
1 'polypeptide(L)'
;MKGVILAGGSGTRLLPCTKALSKQLLPVYDKPMIYYPLTTLILAGIREILIICRSDHLNLFEKTVGDGSEFGVQIKYMTQIKPLGIAHGLILAEEFLSNDKCCLILGDNIFHGPGLGRKLQQNRSIDGAKIFAYEVANPQDYGVVTFDINNSVTSIEEKPIAPRSNFAIPGLYFMDERCVAFAKSLTPSSRGELEIIDVLLKYMSMQQLNVERLPLGSAWLDTGTIEALHDASSFVRTLQLRQGIVIGDPQQASRWIEPEN
;
A
#
# COMPACT_ATOMS: atom_id res chain seq x y z
N MET A 1 5.04 15.23 -2.88
CA MET A 1 4.30 14.03 -2.42
C MET A 1 5.20 13.20 -1.55
N LYS A 2 4.71 12.76 -0.41
CA LYS A 2 5.41 11.92 0.56
C LYS A 2 4.77 10.53 0.62
N GLY A 3 5.55 9.52 1.01
CA GLY A 3 5.10 8.14 1.12
C GLY A 3 4.78 7.74 2.56
N VAL A 4 3.76 6.94 2.75
CA VAL A 4 3.42 6.36 4.05
C VAL A 4 3.26 4.85 3.89
N ILE A 5 4.03 4.05 4.64
CA ILE A 5 3.90 2.59 4.70
C ILE A 5 3.24 2.21 6.01
N LEU A 6 2.10 1.53 5.96
CA LEU A 6 1.43 1.02 7.15
C LEU A 6 1.92 -0.40 7.50
N ALA A 7 2.66 -0.51 8.58
CA ALA A 7 3.25 -1.76 9.06
C ALA A 7 2.87 -2.09 10.52
N GLY A 8 1.78 -1.49 11.05
CA GLY A 8 1.33 -1.62 12.45
C GLY A 8 0.31 -2.73 12.72
N GLY A 9 -0.04 -3.54 11.73
CA GLY A 9 -1.02 -4.63 11.87
C GLY A 9 -0.56 -5.75 12.82
N SER A 10 -1.51 -6.40 13.49
CA SER A 10 -1.23 -7.46 14.49
C SER A 10 -0.68 -8.77 13.91
N GLY A 11 -0.90 -9.04 12.62
CA GLY A 11 -0.42 -10.25 11.95
C GLY A 11 -1.01 -11.57 12.49
N THR A 12 -2.15 -11.54 13.15
CA THR A 12 -2.76 -12.72 13.84
C THR A 12 -3.04 -13.88 12.90
N ARG A 13 -3.39 -13.63 11.64
CA ARG A 13 -3.63 -14.67 10.63
C ARG A 13 -2.36 -15.42 10.19
N LEU A 14 -1.18 -14.90 10.54
CA LEU A 14 0.14 -15.50 10.25
C LEU A 14 0.77 -16.15 11.49
N LEU A 15 0.03 -16.32 12.59
CA LEU A 15 0.53 -17.08 13.74
C LEU A 15 0.78 -18.54 13.35
N PRO A 16 1.87 -19.16 13.89
CA PRO A 16 2.80 -18.63 14.91
C PRO A 16 3.98 -17.80 14.36
N CYS A 17 4.10 -17.61 13.04
CA CYS A 17 5.26 -16.91 12.43
C CYS A 17 5.43 -15.46 12.93
N THR A 18 4.32 -14.82 13.29
CA THR A 18 4.27 -13.43 13.77
C THR A 18 4.30 -13.31 15.30
N LYS A 19 4.61 -14.39 16.03
CA LYS A 19 4.65 -14.37 17.50
C LYS A 19 5.71 -13.43 18.05
N ALA A 20 6.85 -13.32 17.36
CA ALA A 20 7.99 -12.52 17.78
C ALA A 20 8.38 -11.41 16.78
N LEU A 21 7.77 -11.38 15.60
CA LEU A 21 8.10 -10.46 14.52
C LEU A 21 6.85 -9.83 13.93
N SER A 22 7.00 -8.57 13.46
CA SER A 22 6.00 -7.98 12.58
C SER A 22 5.92 -8.78 11.27
N LYS A 23 4.72 -8.97 10.72
CA LYS A 23 4.54 -9.70 9.46
C LYS A 23 5.37 -9.10 8.31
N GLN A 24 5.54 -7.79 8.29
CA GLN A 24 6.30 -7.08 7.27
C GLN A 24 7.81 -7.34 7.32
N LEU A 25 8.29 -7.96 8.39
CA LEU A 25 9.67 -8.42 8.53
C LEU A 25 9.87 -9.90 8.19
N LEU A 26 8.77 -10.64 7.97
CA LEU A 26 8.86 -12.02 7.46
C LEU A 26 9.43 -12.01 6.04
N PRO A 27 10.21 -13.03 5.67
CA PRO A 27 10.75 -13.13 4.32
C PRO A 27 9.64 -13.45 3.31
N VAL A 28 9.68 -12.78 2.18
CA VAL A 28 9.01 -13.18 0.94
C VAL A 28 10.11 -13.57 -0.03
N TYR A 29 10.32 -14.87 -0.20
CA TYR A 29 11.42 -15.51 -0.90
C TYR A 29 12.78 -15.14 -0.30
N ASP A 30 13.47 -14.13 -0.81
CA ASP A 30 14.90 -13.83 -0.51
C ASP A 30 15.10 -12.51 0.28
N LYS A 31 14.02 -11.79 0.63
CA LYS A 31 14.10 -10.50 1.34
C LYS A 31 12.89 -10.22 2.23
N PRO A 32 13.01 -9.30 3.21
CA PRO A 32 11.88 -8.91 4.06
C PRO A 32 10.72 -8.35 3.25
N MET A 33 9.49 -8.69 3.65
CA MET A 33 8.26 -8.23 2.99
C MET A 33 8.20 -6.71 2.80
N ILE A 34 8.68 -5.94 3.79
CA ILE A 34 8.66 -4.46 3.75
C ILE A 34 9.43 -3.86 2.56
N TYR A 35 10.36 -4.61 1.96
CA TYR A 35 11.13 -4.15 0.81
C TYR A 35 10.26 -3.95 -0.43
N TYR A 36 9.20 -4.73 -0.58
CA TYR A 36 8.30 -4.65 -1.74
C TYR A 36 7.49 -3.35 -1.77
N PRO A 37 6.74 -2.96 -0.71
CA PRO A 37 6.06 -1.67 -0.68
C PRO A 37 7.04 -0.49 -0.70
N LEU A 38 8.23 -0.61 -0.07
CA LEU A 38 9.27 0.40 -0.16
C LEU A 38 9.72 0.58 -1.62
N THR A 39 10.00 -0.51 -2.32
CA THR A 39 10.34 -0.50 -3.76
C THR A 39 9.23 0.17 -4.58
N THR A 40 7.97 -0.11 -4.28
CA THR A 40 6.82 0.47 -4.98
C THR A 40 6.80 2.00 -4.83
N LEU A 41 7.03 2.53 -3.63
CA LEU A 41 7.12 3.97 -3.39
C LEU A 41 8.34 4.59 -4.10
N ILE A 42 9.48 3.93 -4.07
CA ILE A 42 10.69 4.39 -4.79
C ILE A 42 10.40 4.45 -6.29
N LEU A 43 9.80 3.42 -6.88
CA LEU A 43 9.41 3.39 -8.30
C LEU A 43 8.39 4.49 -8.65
N ALA A 44 7.55 4.90 -7.71
CA ALA A 44 6.67 6.05 -7.86
C ALA A 44 7.40 7.41 -7.81
N GLY A 45 8.72 7.41 -7.61
CA GLY A 45 9.52 8.65 -7.51
C GLY A 45 9.45 9.33 -6.15
N ILE A 46 8.99 8.64 -5.11
CA ILE A 46 8.86 9.16 -3.75
C ILE A 46 10.18 9.00 -3.01
N ARG A 47 10.63 10.06 -2.33
CA ARG A 47 11.92 10.11 -1.65
C ARG A 47 11.83 10.32 -0.15
N GLU A 48 10.75 10.89 0.35
CA GLU A 48 10.46 11.02 1.78
C GLU A 48 9.40 10.01 2.18
N ILE A 49 9.72 9.09 3.09
CA ILE A 49 8.87 7.95 3.43
C ILE A 49 8.75 7.85 4.95
N LEU A 50 7.52 7.67 5.44
CA LEU A 50 7.22 7.36 6.83
C LEU A 50 6.79 5.90 6.94
N ILE A 51 7.43 5.13 7.82
CA ILE A 51 7.01 3.79 8.19
C ILE A 51 6.29 3.86 9.53
N ILE A 52 5.00 3.50 9.54
CA ILE A 52 4.19 3.43 10.76
C ILE A 52 4.13 1.98 11.21
N CYS A 53 4.75 1.67 12.34
CA CYS A 53 4.84 0.31 12.88
C CYS A 53 4.40 0.25 14.34
N ARG A 54 4.36 -0.94 14.91
CA ARG A 54 4.15 -1.14 16.35
C ARG A 54 5.39 -0.73 17.14
N SER A 55 5.20 -0.19 18.34
CA SER A 55 6.30 0.26 19.20
C SER A 55 7.27 -0.86 19.59
N ASP A 56 6.76 -2.08 19.82
CA ASP A 56 7.55 -3.26 20.16
C ASP A 56 8.43 -3.78 19.01
N HIS A 57 8.16 -3.37 17.79
CA HIS A 57 8.91 -3.78 16.60
C HIS A 57 9.76 -2.66 15.98
N LEU A 58 9.70 -1.42 16.48
CA LEU A 58 10.39 -0.26 15.90
C LEU A 58 11.88 -0.52 15.65
N ASN A 59 12.59 -0.98 16.67
CA ASN A 59 14.04 -1.25 16.58
C ASN A 59 14.37 -2.32 15.49
N LEU A 60 13.46 -3.26 15.23
CA LEU A 60 13.64 -4.26 14.17
C LEU A 60 13.50 -3.62 12.79
N PHE A 61 12.54 -2.73 12.60
CA PHE A 61 12.39 -1.98 11.36
C PHE A 61 13.60 -1.07 11.10
N GLU A 62 14.06 -0.32 12.11
CA GLU A 62 15.25 0.53 12.02
C GLU A 62 16.51 -0.25 11.66
N LYS A 63 16.70 -1.46 12.21
CA LYS A 63 17.82 -2.34 11.86
C LYS A 63 17.69 -2.94 10.47
N THR A 64 16.47 -3.18 9.97
CA THR A 64 16.23 -3.86 8.69
C THR A 64 16.28 -2.88 7.51
N VAL A 65 15.78 -1.67 7.69
CA VAL A 65 15.57 -0.71 6.60
C VAL A 65 16.49 0.52 6.74
N GLY A 66 16.94 0.83 7.96
CA GLY A 66 17.81 1.99 8.24
C GLY A 66 17.09 3.32 8.03
N ASP A 67 17.86 4.35 7.73
CA ASP A 67 17.37 5.70 7.43
C ASP A 67 17.01 5.91 5.95
N GLY A 68 17.17 4.87 5.12
CA GLY A 68 16.87 4.88 3.71
C GLY A 68 17.98 5.38 2.80
N SER A 69 19.11 5.84 3.36
CA SER A 69 20.23 6.38 2.58
C SER A 69 20.79 5.37 1.56
N GLU A 70 20.84 4.08 1.92
CA GLU A 70 21.23 3.00 1.01
C GLU A 70 20.33 2.87 -0.22
N PHE A 71 19.08 3.34 -0.12
CA PHE A 71 18.07 3.26 -1.17
C PHE A 71 17.82 4.62 -1.87
N GLY A 72 18.62 5.65 -1.54
CA GLY A 72 18.46 6.99 -2.09
C GLY A 72 17.15 7.68 -1.65
N VAL A 73 16.64 7.36 -0.47
CA VAL A 73 15.43 7.96 0.14
C VAL A 73 15.71 8.37 1.59
N GLN A 74 14.81 9.15 2.18
CA GLN A 74 14.79 9.45 3.60
C GLN A 74 13.65 8.71 4.27
N ILE A 75 13.95 7.90 5.28
CA ILE A 75 12.95 7.14 6.01
C ILE A 75 12.85 7.67 7.44
N LYS A 76 11.62 8.00 7.85
CA LYS A 76 11.24 8.29 9.22
C LYS A 76 10.36 7.16 9.75
N TYR A 77 10.33 7.04 11.07
CA TYR A 77 9.54 6.02 11.75
C TYR A 77 8.56 6.68 12.70
N MET A 78 7.38 6.07 12.82
CA MET A 78 6.37 6.44 13.80
C MET A 78 5.75 5.18 14.39
N THR A 79 5.39 5.23 15.67
CA THR A 79 4.77 4.08 16.32
C THR A 79 3.26 4.26 16.42
N GLN A 80 2.55 3.16 16.15
CA GLN A 80 1.11 3.04 16.34
C GLN A 80 0.83 2.13 17.55
N ILE A 81 0.14 2.66 18.55
CA ILE A 81 -0.18 1.92 19.79
C ILE A 81 -1.28 0.87 19.51
N LYS A 82 -2.30 1.25 18.75
CA LYS A 82 -3.43 0.38 18.37
C LYS A 82 -3.73 0.53 16.89
N PRO A 83 -3.98 -0.58 16.16
CA PRO A 83 -4.47 -0.51 14.79
C PRO A 83 -5.95 -0.11 14.79
N LEU A 84 -6.22 1.16 14.48
CA LEU A 84 -7.57 1.73 14.44
C LEU A 84 -8.07 1.94 13.00
N GLY A 85 -7.57 1.17 12.06
CA GLY A 85 -7.93 1.26 10.64
C GLY A 85 -6.87 1.97 9.78
N ILE A 86 -7.01 1.84 8.47
CA ILE A 86 -6.04 2.39 7.50
C ILE A 86 -6.05 3.92 7.54
N ALA A 87 -7.23 4.56 7.60
CA ALA A 87 -7.34 6.01 7.64
C ALA A 87 -6.72 6.62 8.92
N HIS A 88 -6.66 5.88 10.03
CA HIS A 88 -5.93 6.32 11.23
C HIS A 88 -4.43 6.55 10.95
N GLY A 89 -3.85 5.80 10.03
CA GLY A 89 -2.46 6.01 9.59
C GLY A 89 -2.24 7.38 8.96
N LEU A 90 -3.23 7.94 8.24
CA LEU A 90 -3.16 9.30 7.70
C LEU A 90 -3.15 10.35 8.82
N ILE A 91 -3.95 10.14 9.87
CA ILE A 91 -3.99 11.04 11.04
C ILE A 91 -2.62 11.03 11.74
N LEU A 92 -2.05 9.85 11.96
CA LEU A 92 -0.71 9.73 12.55
C LEU A 92 0.36 10.40 11.68
N ALA A 93 0.23 10.34 10.38
CA ALA A 93 1.20 10.90 9.43
C ALA A 93 1.08 12.44 9.25
N GLU A 94 0.14 13.12 9.91
CA GLU A 94 -0.16 14.54 9.69
C GLU A 94 1.07 15.44 9.75
N GLU A 95 1.84 15.36 10.84
CA GLU A 95 3.05 16.18 11.03
C GLU A 95 4.10 15.89 9.95
N PHE A 96 4.28 14.61 9.61
CA PHE A 96 5.20 14.20 8.54
C PHE A 96 4.74 14.72 7.17
N LEU A 97 3.47 14.57 6.85
CA LEU A 97 2.89 15.02 5.57
C LEU A 97 2.95 16.54 5.44
N SER A 98 2.68 17.29 6.51
CA SER A 98 2.82 18.76 6.53
C SER A 98 2.09 19.44 5.36
N ASN A 99 0.84 19.04 5.11
CA ASN A 99 0.00 19.47 3.98
C ASN A 99 0.53 19.07 2.59
N ASP A 100 1.42 18.09 2.51
CA ASP A 100 1.86 17.53 1.23
C ASP A 100 0.90 16.42 0.76
N LYS A 101 0.93 16.12 -0.54
CA LYS A 101 0.22 14.98 -1.12
C LYS A 101 0.79 13.68 -0.57
N CYS A 102 -0.07 12.67 -0.43
CA CYS A 102 0.25 11.39 0.18
C CYS A 102 0.14 10.23 -0.81
N CYS A 103 1.16 9.38 -0.85
CA CYS A 103 1.03 8.01 -1.36
C CYS A 103 1.08 7.05 -0.17
N LEU A 104 -0.07 6.46 0.17
CA LEU A 104 -0.18 5.49 1.24
C LEU A 104 -0.18 4.08 0.66
N ILE A 105 0.65 3.19 1.21
CA ILE A 105 0.73 1.78 0.83
C ILE A 105 0.68 0.88 2.07
N LEU A 106 -0.01 -0.24 1.94
CA LEU A 106 -0.01 -1.27 2.98
C LEU A 106 1.30 -2.06 2.93
N GLY A 107 1.91 -2.28 4.09
CA GLY A 107 3.23 -2.89 4.22
C GLY A 107 3.31 -4.37 3.88
N ASP A 108 2.19 -5.00 3.57
CA ASP A 108 2.04 -6.41 3.16
C ASP A 108 1.54 -6.57 1.72
N ASN A 109 1.50 -5.48 0.96
CA ASN A 109 1.07 -5.51 -0.44
C ASN A 109 2.27 -5.50 -1.38
N ILE A 110 2.29 -6.44 -2.31
CA ILE A 110 3.31 -6.59 -3.34
C ILE A 110 2.68 -6.26 -4.69
N PHE A 111 3.33 -5.34 -5.42
CA PHE A 111 2.92 -4.98 -6.77
C PHE A 111 4.04 -5.33 -7.75
N HIS A 112 3.67 -5.96 -8.85
CA HIS A 112 4.59 -6.26 -9.96
C HIS A 112 3.84 -6.18 -11.28
N GLY A 113 4.51 -5.67 -12.31
CA GLY A 113 3.93 -5.63 -13.65
C GLY A 113 4.69 -4.74 -14.61
N PRO A 114 4.48 -4.91 -15.92
CA PRO A 114 5.18 -4.14 -16.94
C PRO A 114 4.81 -2.66 -16.85
N GLY A 115 5.83 -1.79 -16.83
CA GLY A 115 5.65 -0.35 -16.82
C GLY A 115 5.07 0.24 -15.53
N LEU A 116 5.00 -0.54 -14.44
CA LEU A 116 4.40 -0.13 -13.17
C LEU A 116 5.01 1.18 -12.66
N GLY A 117 6.34 1.31 -12.61
CA GLY A 117 7.00 2.50 -12.09
C GLY A 117 6.58 3.77 -12.84
N ARG A 118 6.60 3.77 -14.18
CA ARG A 118 6.16 4.91 -15.00
C ARG A 118 4.70 5.28 -14.72
N LYS A 119 3.83 4.29 -14.56
CA LYS A 119 2.42 4.47 -14.23
C LYS A 119 2.24 5.13 -12.86
N LEU A 120 3.00 4.71 -11.87
CA LEU A 120 2.95 5.27 -10.52
C LEU A 120 3.46 6.72 -10.49
N GLN A 121 4.54 7.04 -11.20
CA GLN A 121 5.10 8.39 -11.24
C GLN A 121 4.13 9.45 -11.78
N GLN A 122 3.23 9.08 -12.70
CA GLN A 122 2.20 9.98 -13.25
C GLN A 122 1.22 10.51 -12.20
N ASN A 123 1.17 9.87 -11.01
CA ASN A 123 0.24 10.26 -9.95
C ASN A 123 0.83 11.24 -8.92
N ARG A 124 2.09 11.65 -9.06
CA ARG A 124 2.77 12.55 -8.10
C ARG A 124 2.11 13.93 -7.96
N SER A 125 1.48 14.43 -9.02
CA SER A 125 0.82 15.73 -9.06
C SER A 125 -0.71 15.66 -8.95
N ILE A 126 -1.26 14.56 -8.44
CA ILE A 126 -2.71 14.34 -8.38
C ILE A 126 -3.45 15.48 -7.68
N ASP A 127 -4.63 15.81 -8.19
CA ASP A 127 -5.67 16.59 -7.53
C ASP A 127 -6.86 15.66 -7.29
N GLY A 128 -7.23 15.46 -6.02
CA GLY A 128 -8.16 14.42 -5.62
C GLY A 128 -7.47 13.14 -5.13
N ALA A 129 -8.08 12.01 -5.42
CA ALA A 129 -7.53 10.69 -5.09
C ALA A 129 -7.48 9.77 -6.30
N LYS A 130 -6.48 8.90 -6.32
CA LYS A 130 -6.38 7.80 -7.28
C LYS A 130 -6.13 6.49 -6.57
N ILE A 131 -6.91 5.49 -6.95
CA ILE A 131 -6.79 4.09 -6.53
C ILE A 131 -6.70 3.18 -7.74
N PHE A 132 -6.36 1.94 -7.48
CA PHE A 132 -6.33 0.90 -8.50
C PHE A 132 -7.45 -0.11 -8.28
N ALA A 133 -7.85 -0.78 -9.34
CA ALA A 133 -8.78 -1.90 -9.32
C ALA A 133 -8.08 -3.14 -9.88
N TYR A 134 -8.17 -4.26 -9.18
CA TYR A 134 -7.58 -5.53 -9.56
C TYR A 134 -8.63 -6.63 -9.49
N GLU A 135 -8.77 -7.40 -10.54
CA GLU A 135 -9.77 -8.47 -10.61
C GLU A 135 -9.32 -9.67 -9.77
N VAL A 136 -10.19 -10.13 -8.86
CA VAL A 136 -9.93 -11.22 -7.92
C VAL A 136 -11.07 -12.24 -7.93
N ALA A 137 -10.75 -13.46 -7.50
CA ALA A 137 -11.76 -14.53 -7.36
C ALA A 137 -12.65 -14.35 -6.12
N ASN A 138 -12.12 -13.76 -5.04
CA ASN A 138 -12.79 -13.61 -3.75
C ASN A 138 -12.89 -12.13 -3.33
N PRO A 139 -13.72 -11.31 -3.98
CA PRO A 139 -13.77 -9.87 -3.75
C PRO A 139 -14.28 -9.48 -2.34
N GLN A 140 -15.05 -10.34 -1.66
CA GLN A 140 -15.58 -10.09 -0.32
C GLN A 140 -14.51 -9.87 0.76
N ASP A 141 -13.25 -10.23 0.49
CA ASP A 141 -12.16 -10.07 1.44
C ASP A 141 -11.53 -8.66 1.42
N TYR A 142 -11.93 -7.83 0.45
CA TYR A 142 -11.31 -6.55 0.13
C TYR A 142 -12.33 -5.40 0.03
N GLY A 143 -11.84 -4.18 -0.03
CA GLY A 143 -12.60 -3.08 -0.59
C GLY A 143 -12.92 -3.38 -2.05
N VAL A 144 -14.15 -3.16 -2.49
CA VAL A 144 -14.64 -3.48 -3.84
C VAL A 144 -15.07 -2.23 -4.56
N VAL A 145 -14.66 -2.08 -5.81
CA VAL A 145 -15.14 -1.02 -6.71
C VAL A 145 -16.05 -1.60 -7.78
N THR A 146 -17.17 -0.91 -8.03
CA THR A 146 -18.13 -1.28 -9.08
C THR A 146 -18.11 -0.23 -10.19
N PHE A 147 -18.17 -0.70 -11.43
CA PHE A 147 -18.20 0.14 -12.62
C PHE A 147 -19.52 -0.04 -13.37
N ASP A 148 -19.96 1.00 -14.05
CA ASP A 148 -21.04 0.90 -15.03
C ASP A 148 -20.54 0.43 -16.40
N ILE A 149 -21.45 0.36 -17.37
CA ILE A 149 -21.13 -0.06 -18.75
C ILE A 149 -20.18 0.90 -19.48
N ASN A 150 -20.09 2.14 -19.02
CA ASN A 150 -19.18 3.16 -19.56
C ASN A 150 -17.84 3.21 -18.83
N ASN A 151 -17.54 2.22 -17.96
CA ASN A 151 -16.37 2.18 -17.08
C ASN A 151 -16.30 3.32 -16.05
N SER A 152 -17.42 3.98 -15.73
CA SER A 152 -17.48 4.95 -14.65
C SER A 152 -17.71 4.25 -13.31
N VAL A 153 -17.04 4.74 -12.26
CA VAL A 153 -17.20 4.19 -10.90
C VAL A 153 -18.59 4.53 -10.36
N THR A 154 -19.33 3.51 -9.94
CA THR A 154 -20.68 3.67 -9.38
C THR A 154 -20.73 3.49 -7.88
N SER A 155 -19.88 2.62 -7.32
CA SER A 155 -19.77 2.44 -5.87
C SER A 155 -18.41 1.92 -5.48
N ILE A 156 -18.04 2.20 -4.22
CA ILE A 156 -16.93 1.55 -3.51
C ILE A 156 -17.45 1.10 -2.16
N GLU A 157 -17.15 -0.13 -1.76
CA GLU A 157 -17.67 -0.75 -0.53
C GLU A 157 -16.55 -1.53 0.18
N GLU A 158 -16.44 -1.39 1.51
CA GLU A 158 -15.49 -2.15 2.32
C GLU A 158 -16.05 -3.54 2.62
N LYS A 159 -15.37 -4.58 2.16
CA LYS A 159 -15.67 -6.00 2.43
C LYS A 159 -17.15 -6.33 2.37
N PRO A 160 -17.82 -6.09 1.24
CA PRO A 160 -19.25 -6.34 1.10
C PRO A 160 -19.56 -7.82 1.23
N ILE A 161 -20.65 -8.17 1.94
CA ILE A 161 -21.13 -9.55 2.08
C ILE A 161 -21.55 -10.12 0.71
N ALA A 162 -22.14 -9.26 -0.14
CA ALA A 162 -22.56 -9.60 -1.49
C ALA A 162 -21.93 -8.62 -2.49
N PRO A 163 -20.68 -8.87 -2.94
CA PRO A 163 -19.98 -7.98 -3.85
C PRO A 163 -20.70 -7.84 -5.18
N ARG A 164 -20.79 -6.60 -5.71
CA ARG A 164 -21.40 -6.32 -7.02
C ARG A 164 -20.41 -6.42 -8.17
N SER A 165 -19.13 -6.57 -7.89
CA SER A 165 -18.08 -6.75 -8.87
C SER A 165 -16.93 -7.58 -8.31
N ASN A 166 -16.04 -8.06 -9.18
CA ASN A 166 -14.83 -8.78 -8.81
C ASN A 166 -13.59 -7.87 -8.70
N PHE A 167 -13.77 -6.54 -8.77
CA PHE A 167 -12.67 -5.60 -8.72
C PHE A 167 -12.36 -5.19 -7.29
N ALA A 168 -11.31 -5.80 -6.71
CA ALA A 168 -10.76 -5.41 -5.41
C ALA A 168 -9.96 -4.10 -5.53
N ILE A 169 -9.91 -3.35 -4.44
CA ILE A 169 -9.08 -2.15 -4.29
C ILE A 169 -7.80 -2.54 -3.57
N PRO A 170 -6.66 -2.61 -4.28
CA PRO A 170 -5.36 -2.86 -3.66
C PRO A 170 -4.96 -1.78 -2.66
N GLY A 171 -4.12 -2.15 -1.69
CA GLY A 171 -3.65 -1.25 -0.65
C GLY A 171 -2.60 -0.24 -1.13
N LEU A 172 -2.91 0.54 -2.16
CA LEU A 172 -2.09 1.61 -2.70
C LEU A 172 -2.96 2.80 -3.10
N TYR A 173 -2.78 3.93 -2.43
CA TYR A 173 -3.65 5.08 -2.50
C TYR A 173 -2.83 6.35 -2.73
N PHE A 174 -3.11 7.08 -3.80
CA PHE A 174 -2.58 8.41 -4.06
C PHE A 174 -3.65 9.43 -3.70
N MET A 175 -3.32 10.40 -2.89
CA MET A 175 -4.26 11.38 -2.37
C MET A 175 -3.59 12.76 -2.30
N ASP A 176 -4.37 13.79 -2.50
CA ASP A 176 -3.92 15.16 -2.29
C ASP A 176 -3.85 15.51 -0.78
N GLU A 177 -3.49 16.74 -0.49
CA GLU A 177 -3.26 17.26 0.88
C GLU A 177 -4.50 17.20 1.79
N ARG A 178 -5.71 17.05 1.24
CA ARG A 178 -6.95 16.98 2.02
C ARG A 178 -7.17 15.65 2.73
N CYS A 179 -6.41 14.61 2.39
CA CYS A 179 -6.61 13.26 2.91
C CYS A 179 -6.59 13.17 4.44
N VAL A 180 -5.73 13.94 5.11
CA VAL A 180 -5.65 14.00 6.58
C VAL A 180 -6.92 14.62 7.17
N ALA A 181 -7.39 15.74 6.62
CA ALA A 181 -8.61 16.40 7.09
C ALA A 181 -9.84 15.49 6.91
N PHE A 182 -9.91 14.76 5.81
CA PHE A 182 -10.97 13.77 5.59
C PHE A 182 -10.88 12.62 6.60
N ALA A 183 -9.69 12.07 6.84
CA ALA A 183 -9.51 11.01 7.84
C ALA A 183 -9.92 11.46 9.25
N LYS A 184 -9.59 12.68 9.66
CA LYS A 184 -9.98 13.26 10.97
C LYS A 184 -11.49 13.44 11.11
N SER A 185 -12.23 13.60 10.04
CA SER A 185 -13.69 13.81 10.05
C SER A 185 -14.49 12.49 10.06
N LEU A 186 -13.82 11.34 10.05
CA LEU A 186 -14.48 10.05 10.08
C LEU A 186 -14.94 9.65 11.48
N THR A 187 -15.95 8.80 11.51
CA THR A 187 -16.36 8.05 12.71
C THR A 187 -15.98 6.57 12.50
N PRO A 188 -15.59 5.86 13.57
CA PRO A 188 -15.28 4.44 13.44
C PRO A 188 -16.46 3.62 12.89
N SER A 189 -16.17 2.67 12.02
CA SER A 189 -17.13 1.72 11.49
C SER A 189 -17.64 0.76 12.57
N SER A 190 -18.58 -0.13 12.21
CA SER A 190 -19.03 -1.22 13.09
C SER A 190 -17.90 -2.15 13.55
N ARG A 191 -16.77 -2.16 12.85
CA ARG A 191 -15.55 -2.88 13.23
C ARG A 191 -14.66 -2.12 14.22
N GLY A 192 -15.01 -0.87 14.54
CA GLY A 192 -14.21 0.02 15.38
C GLY A 192 -13.01 0.63 14.65
N GLU A 193 -12.99 0.59 13.31
CA GLU A 193 -11.91 1.07 12.46
C GLU A 193 -12.29 2.34 11.70
N LEU A 194 -11.32 3.23 11.48
CA LEU A 194 -11.42 4.34 10.53
C LEU A 194 -11.06 3.81 9.14
N GLU A 195 -12.08 3.60 8.32
CA GLU A 195 -11.94 2.94 7.03
C GLU A 195 -11.36 3.88 5.97
N ILE A 196 -10.44 3.37 5.18
CA ILE A 196 -9.91 4.16 4.05
C ILE A 196 -10.98 4.38 2.99
N ILE A 197 -11.91 3.45 2.83
CA ILE A 197 -13.04 3.58 1.90
C ILE A 197 -13.86 4.82 2.22
N ASP A 198 -14.05 5.19 3.48
CA ASP A 198 -14.80 6.40 3.85
C ASP A 198 -14.07 7.68 3.47
N VAL A 199 -12.72 7.70 3.48
CA VAL A 199 -11.92 8.79 2.91
C VAL A 199 -12.15 8.87 1.40
N LEU A 200 -12.12 7.73 0.71
CA LEU A 200 -12.30 7.67 -0.74
C LEU A 200 -13.73 8.06 -1.16
N LEU A 201 -14.75 7.74 -0.37
CA LEU A 201 -16.13 8.18 -0.59
C LEU A 201 -16.27 9.70 -0.55
N LYS A 202 -15.48 10.40 0.27
CA LYS A 202 -15.44 11.87 0.25
C LYS A 202 -14.93 12.40 -1.09
N TYR A 203 -13.84 11.84 -1.61
CA TYR A 203 -13.34 12.19 -2.94
C TYR A 203 -14.35 11.83 -4.04
N MET A 204 -14.99 10.68 -3.94
CA MET A 204 -16.01 10.24 -4.89
C MET A 204 -17.22 11.21 -4.92
N SER A 205 -17.68 11.68 -3.76
CA SER A 205 -18.79 12.65 -3.67
C SER A 205 -18.47 14.00 -4.32
N MET A 206 -17.19 14.36 -4.40
CA MET A 206 -16.70 15.55 -5.08
C MET A 206 -16.33 15.31 -6.55
N GLN A 207 -16.56 14.11 -7.08
CA GLN A 207 -16.14 13.69 -8.42
C GLN A 207 -14.62 13.79 -8.65
N GLN A 208 -13.84 13.58 -7.58
CA GLN A 208 -12.37 13.68 -7.57
C GLN A 208 -11.70 12.33 -7.22
N LEU A 209 -12.42 11.22 -7.34
CA LEU A 209 -11.87 9.87 -7.23
C LEU A 209 -11.61 9.30 -8.63
N ASN A 210 -10.36 9.04 -8.94
CA ASN A 210 -9.94 8.35 -10.15
C ASN A 210 -9.64 6.88 -9.82
N VAL A 211 -10.16 5.95 -10.61
CA VAL A 211 -9.91 4.51 -10.46
C VAL A 211 -9.31 3.96 -11.74
N GLU A 212 -8.15 3.34 -11.64
CA GLU A 212 -7.46 2.74 -12.77
C GLU A 212 -7.39 1.22 -12.63
N ARG A 213 -7.84 0.48 -13.62
CA ARG A 213 -7.67 -0.97 -13.65
C ARG A 213 -6.21 -1.32 -13.90
N LEU A 214 -5.64 -2.18 -13.06
CA LEU A 214 -4.34 -2.74 -13.33
C LEU A 214 -4.41 -3.61 -14.60
N PRO A 215 -3.45 -3.48 -15.52
CA PRO A 215 -3.49 -4.20 -16.78
C PRO A 215 -3.27 -5.71 -16.56
N LEU A 216 -3.73 -6.50 -17.51
CA LEU A 216 -3.42 -7.92 -17.58
C LEU A 216 -1.89 -8.13 -17.54
N GLY A 217 -1.45 -9.12 -16.79
CA GLY A 217 -0.03 -9.37 -16.55
C GLY A 217 0.55 -8.60 -15.36
N SER A 218 -0.21 -7.69 -14.73
CA SER A 218 0.14 -7.19 -13.41
C SER A 218 -0.18 -8.23 -12.35
N ALA A 219 0.61 -8.24 -11.28
CA ALA A 219 0.35 -9.00 -10.07
C ALA A 219 0.19 -8.04 -8.90
N TRP A 220 -0.86 -8.24 -8.14
CA TRP A 220 -1.04 -7.72 -6.79
C TRP A 220 -1.21 -8.90 -5.86
N LEU A 221 -0.40 -8.96 -4.81
CA LEU A 221 -0.38 -10.03 -3.83
C LEU A 221 -0.54 -9.41 -2.45
N ASP A 222 -1.59 -9.83 -1.74
CA ASP A 222 -1.81 -9.53 -0.32
C ASP A 222 -1.25 -10.70 0.50
N THR A 223 -0.19 -10.48 1.25
CA THR A 223 0.50 -11.52 2.03
C THR A 223 -0.08 -11.68 3.43
N GLY A 224 -1.40 -11.59 3.55
CA GLY A 224 -2.13 -11.57 4.82
C GLY A 224 -2.35 -12.92 5.49
N THR A 225 -2.16 -14.04 4.79
CA THR A 225 -2.31 -15.42 5.30
C THR A 225 -1.06 -16.24 5.02
N ILE A 226 -0.94 -17.43 5.64
CA ILE A 226 0.18 -18.35 5.41
C ILE A 226 0.25 -18.78 3.95
N GLU A 227 -0.89 -19.12 3.36
CA GLU A 227 -1.03 -19.53 1.96
C GLU A 227 -0.62 -18.39 1.04
N ALA A 228 -1.15 -17.19 1.25
CA ALA A 228 -0.84 -16.01 0.43
C ALA A 228 0.64 -15.61 0.53
N LEU A 229 1.28 -15.75 1.70
CA LEU A 229 2.71 -15.54 1.90
C LEU A 229 3.54 -16.56 1.11
N HIS A 230 3.13 -17.83 1.12
CA HIS A 230 3.78 -18.89 0.35
C HIS A 230 3.64 -18.64 -1.17
N ASP A 231 2.44 -18.30 -1.62
CA ASP A 231 2.17 -17.99 -3.03
C ASP A 231 2.99 -16.79 -3.51
N ALA A 232 3.07 -15.73 -2.72
CA ALA A 232 3.89 -14.57 -3.00
C ALA A 232 5.38 -14.95 -3.12
N SER A 233 5.89 -15.76 -2.20
CA SER A 233 7.28 -16.24 -2.24
C SER A 233 7.55 -17.09 -3.48
N SER A 234 6.61 -17.96 -3.85
CA SER A 234 6.70 -18.81 -5.04
C SER A 234 6.65 -17.99 -6.34
N PHE A 235 5.78 -16.98 -6.39
CA PHE A 235 5.68 -16.05 -7.51
C PHE A 235 6.99 -15.29 -7.72
N VAL A 236 7.51 -14.65 -6.67
CA VAL A 236 8.76 -13.89 -6.75
C VAL A 236 9.91 -14.80 -7.16
N ARG A 237 10.06 -15.96 -6.51
CA ARG A 237 11.09 -16.94 -6.85
C ARG A 237 11.04 -17.34 -8.33
N THR A 238 9.85 -17.67 -8.81
CA THR A 238 9.67 -18.15 -10.20
C THR A 238 10.10 -17.09 -11.20
N LEU A 239 9.67 -15.83 -11.02
CA LEU A 239 10.02 -14.76 -11.94
C LEU A 239 11.52 -14.41 -11.86
N GLN A 240 12.10 -14.32 -10.66
CA GLN A 240 13.52 -14.03 -10.51
C GLN A 240 14.40 -15.10 -11.18
N LEU A 241 14.09 -16.37 -10.97
CA LEU A 241 14.86 -17.46 -11.57
C LEU A 241 14.69 -17.56 -13.08
N ARG A 242 13.48 -17.27 -13.61
CA ARG A 242 13.18 -17.37 -15.04
C ARG A 242 13.72 -16.19 -15.85
N GLN A 243 13.67 -14.99 -15.28
CA GLN A 243 14.03 -13.76 -16.01
C GLN A 243 15.41 -13.23 -15.65
N GLY A 244 16.05 -13.76 -14.61
CA GLY A 244 17.34 -13.25 -14.13
C GLY A 244 17.26 -11.82 -13.55
N ILE A 245 16.08 -11.42 -13.05
CA ILE A 245 15.81 -10.10 -12.46
C ILE A 245 15.66 -10.21 -10.95
N VAL A 246 15.73 -9.09 -10.25
CA VAL A 246 15.39 -9.00 -8.83
C VAL A 246 14.11 -8.19 -8.67
N ILE A 247 13.12 -8.75 -7.97
CA ILE A 247 11.82 -8.11 -7.72
C ILE A 247 11.81 -7.56 -6.30
N GLY A 248 11.28 -6.35 -6.12
CA GLY A 248 11.12 -5.77 -4.79
C GLY A 248 12.44 -5.41 -4.11
N ASP A 249 13.45 -5.00 -4.88
CA ASP A 249 14.72 -4.52 -4.39
C ASP A 249 14.77 -2.99 -4.39
N PRO A 250 14.73 -2.34 -3.21
CA PRO A 250 14.75 -0.89 -3.12
C PRO A 250 16.03 -0.26 -3.70
N GLN A 251 17.18 -0.94 -3.58
CA GLN A 251 18.44 -0.44 -4.10
C GLN A 251 18.46 -0.43 -5.63
N GLN A 252 17.93 -1.48 -6.26
CA GLN A 252 17.78 -1.48 -7.72
C GLN A 252 16.74 -0.45 -8.19
N ALA A 253 15.60 -0.36 -7.52
CA ALA A 253 14.55 0.59 -7.88
C ALA A 253 15.06 2.04 -7.93
N SER A 254 15.95 2.42 -7.03
CA SER A 254 16.52 3.77 -7.00
C SER A 254 17.36 4.11 -8.24
N ARG A 255 17.91 3.10 -8.91
CA ARG A 255 18.72 3.28 -10.14
C ARG A 255 17.88 3.38 -11.41
N TRP A 256 16.61 2.95 -11.37
CA TRP A 256 15.70 2.97 -12.52
C TRP A 256 14.98 4.30 -12.68
N ILE A 257 15.09 5.19 -11.72
CA ILE A 257 14.47 6.50 -11.76
C ILE A 257 15.51 7.47 -12.30
N GLU A 258 15.24 8.01 -13.49
CA GLU A 258 16.07 9.07 -14.06
C GLU A 258 16.13 10.26 -13.07
N PRO A 259 17.32 10.85 -12.83
CA PRO A 259 17.41 12.07 -12.06
C PRO A 259 16.51 13.13 -12.72
N GLU A 260 15.75 13.85 -11.90
CA GLU A 260 14.97 15.01 -12.39
C GLU A 260 15.94 15.99 -13.08
N ASN A 261 15.81 16.15 -14.40
CA ASN A 261 16.54 17.17 -15.17
C ASN A 261 16.01 18.55 -14.87
#